data_8b78e564fde937ee03a66f129561fcde
#
_entry.id   8b78e564fde937ee03a66f129561fcde
#
_cell.length_a   1.000
_cell.length_b   1.000
_cell.length_c   1.000
_cell.angle_alpha   90.00
_cell.angle_beta   90.00
_cell.angle_gamma   90.00
#
_symmetry.space_group_name_H-M   'P 1'
#
loop_
_entity.id
_entity.type
_entity.pdbx_description
1 polymer ?
#
loop_
_entity_poly.entity_id
_entity_poly.type
_entity_poly.pdbx_seq_one_letter_code
_entity_poly.pdbx_strand_id
1 'polypeptide(L)'
;MRAIFAKCGFNRNTKILILYGPSQLGGASFRHLYTEQGVGQIQTFLRHWRCPKQPGILLRIAVAWVQYAAGTGVSFLTDVTTNLPHLESKWLKSLWHYLFTINGTIEVDDDIIHPLQRIHDCYLMDAVVAHDQFTP
;
A
#
# COMPACT_ATOMS: atom_id res chain seq x y z
N MET A 1 7.46 18.47 10.35
CA MET A 1 6.54 18.54 11.49
C MET A 1 6.74 19.74 12.40
N ARG A 2 7.96 20.04 12.85
CA ARG A 2 8.21 21.16 13.79
C ARG A 2 7.71 22.54 13.32
N ALA A 3 7.70 22.79 12.01
CA ALA A 3 7.20 24.06 11.44
C ALA A 3 5.67 24.23 11.54
N ILE A 4 4.93 23.12 11.62
CA ILE A 4 3.47 23.12 11.71
C ILE A 4 3.03 23.47 13.14
N PHE A 5 3.80 23.06 14.15
CA PHE A 5 3.45 23.28 15.55
C PHE A 5 3.31 24.76 15.91
N ALA A 6 4.24 25.59 15.42
CA ALA A 6 4.19 27.04 15.64
C ALA A 6 2.95 27.69 15.02
N LYS A 7 2.53 27.22 13.82
CA LYS A 7 1.32 27.71 13.14
C LYS A 7 0.03 27.31 13.84
N CYS A 8 0.05 26.18 14.56
CA CYS A 8 -1.09 25.70 15.35
C CYS A 8 -1.07 26.19 16.80
N GLY A 9 -0.16 27.09 17.17
CA GLY A 9 -0.06 27.63 18.54
C GLY A 9 0.61 26.69 19.54
N PHE A 10 1.25 25.61 19.10
CA PHE A 10 1.97 24.70 19.98
C PHE A 10 3.46 25.04 20.06
N ASN A 11 4.04 24.91 21.24
CA ASN A 11 5.49 25.00 21.41
C ASN A 11 6.14 23.78 20.69
N ARG A 12 7.27 24.05 20.01
CA ARG A 12 8.05 22.99 19.34
C ARG A 12 8.54 21.87 20.27
N ASN A 13 8.58 22.14 21.59
CA ASN A 13 8.97 21.18 22.63
C ASN A 13 7.77 20.45 23.23
N THR A 14 6.54 20.66 22.73
CA THR A 14 5.36 19.95 23.21
C THR A 14 5.56 18.44 23.04
N LYS A 15 5.29 17.69 24.10
CA LYS A 15 5.43 16.22 24.08
C LYS A 15 4.48 15.60 23.06
N ILE A 16 4.98 14.59 22.36
CA ILE A 16 4.23 13.85 21.32
C ILE A 16 2.91 13.29 21.87
N LEU A 17 2.91 12.81 23.12
CA LEU A 17 1.70 12.30 23.77
C LEU A 17 0.58 13.34 23.90
N ILE A 18 0.92 14.62 24.10
CA ILE A 18 -0.06 15.71 24.15
C ILE A 18 -0.61 15.98 22.74
N LEU A 19 0.22 15.93 21.72
CA LEU A 19 -0.18 16.20 20.34
C LEU A 19 -1.13 15.14 19.80
N TYR A 20 -0.84 13.87 20.04
CA TYR A 20 -1.63 12.73 19.53
C TYR A 20 -2.66 12.21 20.55
N GLY A 21 -2.63 12.71 21.77
CA GLY A 21 -3.58 12.31 22.81
C GLY A 21 -5.01 12.74 22.45
N PRO A 22 -6.02 12.01 22.94
CA PRO A 22 -7.42 12.35 22.70
C PRO A 22 -7.77 13.67 23.39
N SER A 23 -8.61 14.48 22.74
CA SER A 23 -9.05 15.79 23.25
C SER A 23 -9.78 15.69 24.58
N GLN A 24 -10.48 14.59 24.82
CA GLN A 24 -11.18 14.29 26.08
C GLN A 24 -10.24 14.23 27.29
N LEU A 25 -8.97 13.89 27.07
CA LEU A 25 -7.92 13.82 28.08
C LEU A 25 -6.94 15.01 28.01
N GLY A 26 -7.33 16.10 27.35
CA GLY A 26 -6.50 17.28 27.19
C GLY A 26 -5.45 17.22 26.08
N GLY A 27 -5.52 16.22 25.22
CA GLY A 27 -4.67 16.10 24.04
C GLY A 27 -5.17 16.96 22.87
N ALA A 28 -4.32 17.17 21.89
CA ALA A 28 -4.63 17.95 20.68
C ALA A 28 -5.31 17.15 19.58
N SER A 29 -5.45 15.84 19.74
CA SER A 29 -6.06 14.92 18.76
C SER A 29 -5.48 15.03 17.35
N PHE A 30 -4.20 15.34 17.22
CA PHE A 30 -3.53 15.32 15.92
C PHE A 30 -3.54 13.91 15.33
N ARG A 31 -3.92 13.82 14.07
CA ARG A 31 -3.85 12.56 13.34
C ARG A 31 -2.43 12.29 12.88
N HIS A 32 -2.03 11.03 12.93
CA HIS A 32 -0.70 10.63 12.46
C HIS A 32 -0.65 10.75 10.93
N LEU A 33 0.27 11.56 10.40
CA LEU A 33 0.34 11.85 8.96
C LEU A 33 0.49 10.61 8.07
N TYR A 34 1.27 9.64 8.51
CA TYR A 34 1.45 8.38 7.78
C TYR A 34 0.12 7.60 7.67
N THR A 35 -0.65 7.56 8.76
CA THR A 35 -1.98 6.91 8.78
C THR A 35 -2.96 7.64 7.87
N GLU A 36 -3.01 8.97 7.92
CA GLU A 36 -3.88 9.76 7.04
C GLU A 36 -3.50 9.59 5.57
N GLN A 37 -2.21 9.56 5.26
CA GLN A 37 -1.72 9.29 3.92
C GLN A 37 -2.14 7.89 3.43
N GLY A 38 -1.94 6.86 4.25
CA GLY A 38 -2.27 5.48 3.91
C GLY A 38 -3.77 5.28 3.71
N VAL A 39 -4.60 5.82 4.60
CA VAL A 39 -6.07 5.78 4.45
C VAL A 39 -6.49 6.52 3.18
N GLY A 40 -5.92 7.68 2.90
CA GLY A 40 -6.18 8.45 1.68
C GLY A 40 -5.80 7.67 0.41
N GLN A 41 -4.70 6.92 0.44
CA GLN A 41 -4.28 6.06 -0.66
C GLN A 41 -5.27 4.92 -0.90
N ILE A 42 -5.71 4.24 0.15
CA ILE A 42 -6.73 3.17 0.04
C ILE A 42 -8.04 3.73 -0.52
N GLN A 43 -8.52 4.85 0.00
CA GLN A 43 -9.75 5.48 -0.48
C GLN A 43 -9.64 5.89 -1.96
N THR A 44 -8.50 6.44 -2.36
CA THR A 44 -8.24 6.84 -3.75
C THR A 44 -8.19 5.61 -4.65
N PHE A 45 -7.53 4.54 -4.23
CA PHE A 45 -7.49 3.28 -4.96
C PHE A 45 -8.89 2.73 -5.18
N LEU A 46 -9.68 2.55 -4.13
CA LEU A 46 -11.03 1.98 -4.22
C LEU A 46 -11.98 2.83 -5.07
N ARG A 47 -11.88 4.16 -4.95
CA ARG A 47 -12.67 5.09 -5.75
C ARG A 47 -12.36 4.96 -7.24
N HIS A 48 -11.09 4.96 -7.59
CA HIS A 48 -10.66 4.87 -8.99
C HIS A 48 -10.88 3.47 -9.56
N TRP A 49 -10.69 2.43 -8.77
CA TRP A 49 -10.96 1.06 -9.21
C TRP A 49 -12.40 0.87 -9.68
N ARG A 50 -13.34 1.47 -8.97
CA ARG A 50 -14.76 1.44 -9.32
C ARG A 50 -15.15 2.42 -10.43
N CYS A 51 -14.26 3.30 -10.82
CA CYS A 51 -14.54 4.31 -11.84
C CYS A 51 -14.43 3.70 -13.24
N PRO A 52 -15.50 3.75 -14.09
CA PRO A 52 -15.46 3.23 -15.45
C PRO A 52 -14.73 4.16 -16.43
N LYS A 53 -14.36 5.36 -16.00
CA LYS A 53 -13.71 6.38 -16.81
C LYS A 53 -12.20 6.19 -16.86
N GLN A 54 -11.52 7.06 -17.63
CA GLN A 54 -10.08 7.01 -17.85
C GLN A 54 -9.22 6.82 -16.59
N PRO A 55 -9.46 7.48 -15.44
CA PRO A 55 -8.66 7.25 -14.24
C PRO A 55 -8.71 5.80 -13.74
N GLY A 56 -9.88 5.17 -13.81
CA GLY A 56 -10.05 3.77 -13.43
C GLY A 56 -9.33 2.81 -14.39
N ILE A 57 -9.42 3.08 -15.68
CA ILE A 57 -8.71 2.28 -16.71
C ILE A 57 -7.19 2.37 -16.51
N LEU A 58 -6.66 3.56 -16.29
CA LEU A 58 -5.25 3.76 -16.05
C LEU A 58 -4.76 3.07 -14.76
N LEU A 59 -5.57 3.11 -13.71
CA LEU A 59 -5.25 2.39 -12.48
C LEU A 59 -5.20 0.88 -12.69
N ARG A 60 -6.18 0.31 -13.41
CA ARG A 60 -6.22 -1.13 -13.73
C ARG A 60 -5.00 -1.56 -14.55
N ILE A 61 -4.62 -0.75 -15.54
CA ILE A 61 -3.41 -1.00 -16.34
C ILE A 61 -2.16 -0.95 -15.45
N ALA A 62 -2.05 0.04 -14.57
CA ALA A 62 -0.91 0.16 -13.67
C ALA A 62 -0.82 -1.02 -12.68
N VAL A 63 -1.94 -1.45 -12.13
CA VAL A 63 -2.01 -2.61 -11.23
C VAL A 63 -1.66 -3.90 -11.97
N ALA A 64 -2.20 -4.11 -13.16
CA ALA A 64 -1.87 -5.28 -13.99
C ALA A 64 -0.38 -5.30 -14.37
N TRP A 65 0.21 -4.15 -14.68
CA TRP A 65 1.63 -4.04 -14.95
C TRP A 65 2.50 -4.38 -13.74
N VAL A 66 2.13 -3.87 -12.56
CA VAL A 66 2.85 -4.18 -11.32
C VAL A 66 2.72 -5.66 -10.98
N GLN A 67 1.54 -6.27 -11.14
CA GLN A 67 1.33 -7.70 -10.94
C GLN A 67 2.17 -8.53 -11.91
N TYR A 68 2.23 -8.13 -13.17
CA TYR A 68 3.08 -8.79 -14.15
C TYR A 68 4.57 -8.69 -13.76
N ALA A 69 5.03 -7.53 -13.33
CA ALA A 69 6.39 -7.32 -12.84
C ALA A 69 6.68 -8.11 -11.54
N ALA A 70 5.69 -8.28 -10.68
CA ALA A 70 5.80 -9.11 -9.48
C ALA A 70 6.04 -10.57 -9.82
N GLY A 71 5.43 -11.09 -10.90
CA GLY A 71 5.64 -12.45 -11.40
C GLY A 71 5.16 -13.54 -10.44
N THR A 72 4.17 -13.25 -9.59
CA THR A 72 3.58 -14.18 -8.62
C THR A 72 2.20 -14.64 -9.05
N GLY A 73 1.80 -15.84 -8.63
CA GLY A 73 0.47 -16.39 -8.85
C GLY A 73 -0.60 -15.88 -7.90
N VAL A 74 -0.20 -15.07 -6.92
CA VAL A 74 -1.11 -14.41 -5.96
C VAL A 74 -1.02 -12.90 -6.16
N SER A 75 -2.16 -12.22 -6.02
CA SER A 75 -2.18 -10.76 -6.13
C SER A 75 -1.27 -10.12 -5.08
N PHE A 76 -0.42 -9.20 -5.50
CA PHE A 76 0.45 -8.44 -4.59
C PHE A 76 -0.34 -7.56 -3.60
N LEU A 77 -1.60 -7.27 -3.88
CA LEU A 77 -2.51 -6.54 -2.98
C LEU A 77 -3.13 -7.45 -1.91
N THR A 78 -3.16 -8.75 -2.16
CA THR A 78 -3.67 -9.76 -1.22
C THR A 78 -2.54 -10.34 -0.37
N ASP A 79 -1.44 -10.74 -1.00
CA ASP A 79 -0.23 -11.18 -0.29
C ASP A 79 0.73 -10.00 -0.12
N VAL A 80 0.58 -9.29 0.98
CA VAL A 80 1.43 -8.13 1.33
C VAL A 80 2.70 -8.53 2.08
N THR A 81 2.86 -9.80 2.43
CA THR A 81 3.99 -10.30 3.23
C THR A 81 5.22 -10.61 2.39
N THR A 82 5.02 -10.99 1.13
CA THR A 82 6.13 -11.31 0.21
C THR A 82 6.92 -10.05 -0.12
N ASN A 83 8.23 -10.09 0.11
CA ASN A 83 9.11 -8.97 -0.24
C ASN A 83 9.35 -8.92 -1.75
N LEU A 84 8.96 -7.83 -2.39
CA LEU A 84 9.11 -7.59 -3.81
C LEU A 84 9.96 -6.33 -4.06
N PRO A 85 11.27 -6.37 -3.83
CA PRO A 85 12.15 -5.19 -3.88
C PRO A 85 12.29 -4.61 -5.29
N HIS A 86 12.05 -5.40 -6.33
CA HIS A 86 12.16 -5.03 -7.73
C HIS A 86 10.98 -4.22 -8.28
N LEU A 87 9.92 -4.01 -7.47
CA LEU A 87 8.78 -3.20 -7.89
C LEU A 87 9.15 -1.72 -7.93
N GLU A 88 8.99 -1.08 -9.07
CA GLU A 88 9.39 0.32 -9.29
C GLU A 88 8.28 1.34 -9.06
N SER A 89 7.01 0.94 -9.05
CA SER A 89 5.88 1.85 -8.88
C SER A 89 5.87 2.49 -7.49
N LYS A 90 6.21 3.77 -7.42
CA LYS A 90 6.31 4.51 -6.13
C LYS A 90 4.99 4.57 -5.39
N TRP A 91 3.88 4.85 -6.09
CA TRP A 91 2.57 5.02 -5.45
C TRP A 91 1.98 3.69 -4.98
N LEU A 92 1.97 2.68 -5.86
CA LEU A 92 1.47 1.33 -5.51
C LEU A 92 2.35 0.65 -4.47
N LYS A 93 3.66 0.88 -4.50
CA LYS A 93 4.59 0.38 -3.48
C LYS A 93 4.33 1.03 -2.12
N SER A 94 4.04 2.33 -2.08
CA SER A 94 3.67 3.03 -0.86
C SER A 94 2.35 2.50 -0.28
N LEU A 95 1.35 2.25 -1.14
CA LEU A 95 0.09 1.60 -0.74
C LEU A 95 0.34 0.21 -0.18
N TRP A 96 1.14 -0.60 -0.85
CA TRP A 96 1.50 -1.95 -0.43
C TRP A 96 2.22 -1.95 0.93
N HIS A 97 3.19 -1.06 1.14
CA HIS A 97 3.86 -0.89 2.43
C HIS A 97 2.90 -0.50 3.56
N TYR A 98 1.94 0.37 3.27
CA TYR A 98 0.93 0.73 4.26
C TYR A 98 0.03 -0.46 4.60
N LEU A 99 -0.44 -1.22 3.60
CA LEU A 99 -1.21 -2.45 3.81
C LEU A 99 -0.43 -3.45 4.67
N PHE A 100 0.86 -3.64 4.40
CA PHE A 100 1.72 -4.48 5.24
C PHE A 100 1.76 -3.99 6.69
N THR A 101 1.91 -2.69 6.92
CA THR A 101 1.98 -2.09 8.26
C THR A 101 0.71 -2.31 9.07
N ILE A 102 -0.46 -2.25 8.43
CA ILE A 102 -1.76 -2.44 9.09
C ILE A 102 -2.24 -3.90 9.05
N ASN A 103 -1.45 -4.79 8.46
CA ASN A 103 -1.83 -6.18 8.20
C ASN A 103 -3.16 -6.29 7.44
N GLY A 104 -3.36 -5.40 6.47
CA GLY A 104 -4.56 -5.32 5.63
C GLY A 104 -4.30 -5.85 4.23
N THR A 105 -5.37 -6.21 3.54
CA THR A 105 -5.36 -6.68 2.15
C THR A 105 -6.42 -5.97 1.33
N ILE A 106 -6.22 -5.91 0.02
CA ILE A 106 -7.23 -5.42 -0.93
C ILE A 106 -7.54 -6.56 -1.90
N GLU A 107 -8.79 -6.99 -1.90
CA GLU A 107 -9.31 -7.93 -2.89
C GLU A 107 -9.94 -7.15 -4.03
N VAL A 108 -9.66 -7.58 -5.25
CA VAL A 108 -10.23 -6.99 -6.47
C VAL A 108 -10.95 -8.06 -7.26
N ASP A 109 -12.09 -7.70 -7.83
CA ASP A 109 -12.95 -8.61 -8.57
C ASP A 109 -12.37 -8.97 -9.95
N ASP A 110 -11.52 -8.11 -10.51
CA ASP A 110 -10.91 -8.33 -11.82
C ASP A 110 -9.71 -9.27 -11.69
N ASP A 111 -9.56 -10.17 -12.64
CA ASP A 111 -8.39 -11.03 -12.74
C ASP A 111 -7.20 -10.22 -13.26
N ILE A 112 -6.34 -9.81 -12.33
CA ILE A 112 -5.11 -9.06 -12.64
C ILE A 112 -3.90 -9.97 -12.82
N ILE A 113 -4.06 -11.28 -12.57
CA ILE A 113 -2.99 -12.26 -12.66
C ILE A 113 -2.88 -12.74 -14.10
N HIS A 114 -1.68 -12.66 -14.65
CA HIS A 114 -1.44 -13.13 -16.02
C HIS A 114 -1.59 -14.67 -16.07
N PRO A 115 -2.45 -15.21 -16.95
CA PRO A 115 -2.69 -16.66 -16.98
C PRO A 115 -1.43 -17.41 -17.44
N LEU A 116 -1.23 -18.60 -16.87
CA LEU A 116 -0.19 -19.52 -17.31
C LEU A 116 -0.49 -19.99 -18.73
N GLN A 117 0.53 -20.03 -19.59
CA GLN A 117 0.36 -20.33 -21.01
C GLN A 117 0.48 -21.82 -21.33
N ARG A 118 1.15 -22.58 -20.46
CA ARG A 118 1.40 -24.02 -20.67
C ARG A 118 0.96 -24.84 -19.48
N ILE A 119 0.59 -26.08 -19.73
CA ILE A 119 0.34 -27.06 -18.68
C ILE A 119 1.67 -27.30 -17.95
N HIS A 120 1.64 -27.28 -16.63
CA HIS A 120 2.79 -27.42 -15.73
C HIS A 120 3.73 -26.19 -15.65
N ASP A 121 3.36 -25.05 -16.23
CA ASP A 121 4.06 -23.81 -15.95
C ASP A 121 3.84 -23.37 -14.49
N CYS A 122 4.79 -22.63 -13.94
CA CYS A 122 4.67 -21.96 -12.66
C CYS A 122 5.12 -20.52 -12.80
N TYR A 123 4.66 -19.67 -11.90
CA TYR A 123 5.16 -18.31 -11.83
C TYR A 123 6.59 -18.32 -11.28
N LEU A 124 7.49 -17.65 -11.98
CA LEU A 124 8.91 -17.67 -11.66
C LEU A 124 9.19 -17.22 -10.22
N MET A 125 8.51 -16.16 -9.77
CA MET A 125 8.72 -15.63 -8.42
C MET A 125 8.18 -16.58 -7.34
N ASP A 126 7.10 -17.30 -7.59
CA ASP A 126 6.60 -18.31 -6.65
C ASP A 126 7.63 -19.43 -6.47
N ALA A 127 8.27 -19.86 -7.55
CA ALA A 127 9.33 -20.85 -7.49
C ALA A 127 10.55 -20.34 -6.72
N VAL A 128 10.93 -19.08 -6.94
CA VAL A 128 12.08 -18.45 -6.27
C VAL A 128 11.82 -18.27 -4.77
N VAL A 129 10.63 -17.79 -4.40
CA VAL A 129 10.21 -17.61 -2.99
C VAL A 129 10.15 -18.96 -2.27
N ALA A 130 9.62 -20.00 -2.94
CA ALA A 130 9.53 -21.35 -2.35
C ALA A 130 10.90 -21.96 -2.04
N HIS A 131 11.96 -21.53 -2.73
CA HIS A 131 13.33 -22.04 -2.52
C HIS A 131 14.17 -21.18 -1.57
N ASP A 132 13.57 -20.27 -0.81
CA ASP A 132 14.26 -19.41 0.17
C ASP A 132 15.47 -18.63 -0.41
N GLN A 133 15.53 -18.46 -1.72
CA GLN A 133 16.64 -17.76 -2.39
C GLN A 133 16.54 -16.23 -2.29
N PHE A 134 15.43 -15.72 -1.74
CA PHE A 134 15.22 -14.30 -1.43
C PHE A 134 15.17 -14.05 0.08
N THR A 135 16.16 -14.52 0.79
CA THR A 135 16.44 -13.95 2.12
C THR A 135 17.15 -12.62 1.94
N PRO A 136 16.64 -11.54 2.56
CA PRO A 136 17.30 -10.24 2.52
C PRO A 136 18.66 -10.27 3.20
#